data_db7b614bbbbb59f965bf8664f6c91c5e
#
_entry.id   db7b614bbbbb59f965bf8664f6c91c5e
#
_cell.length_a   1.000
_cell.length_b   1.000
_cell.length_c   1.000
_cell.angle_alpha   90.00
_cell.angle_beta   90.00
_cell.angle_gamma   90.00
#
_symmetry.space_group_name_H-M   'P 1'
#
loop_
_entity.id
_entity.type
_entity.pdbx_description
1 polymer ?
#
loop_
_entity_poly.entity_id
_entity_poly.type
_entity_poly.pdbx_seq_one_letter_code
_entity_poly.pdbx_strand_id
1 'polypeptide(L)'
;MKRLSDVELVELWDRWEAGESQRSIARALGRPPATVRTRLLASDWRRPVPAGEWCALRLSMGEREEISRGIARCESLRSIASRLGRSPSTVSREVANNGGCDQYRAAVAHRASRMRAKRPKAMKLEACPRLRQVVEEKLSLWWSPAQISLWLETEYGDDQEMQVSHETIYQSLFVQGRGALRKELWRSLRTGRARRRPQGRPGSTKGQIRDMVMISERPAEVADRAVPGHWEGDLIMGKRKTSIGTLVERHSRYVMLFQPEDNAAEAVRVALTETVKRLPDHLWRSLTWDQGKEMAQHATFTVDTGVQVYFCDPKSPWQRGSNENTNGLLRQYFPKGTDLSIVTQHDLDQAAYSLNTRPRQTLGGMTPSDKLAEAMQ
;
A
#
# COMPACT_ATOMS: atom_id res chain seq x y z
N MET A 1 11.34 -38.03 5.12
CA MET A 1 10.83 -37.32 6.32
C MET A 1 9.41 -37.81 6.58
N LYS A 2 9.10 -38.30 7.80
CA LYS A 2 7.72 -38.66 8.15
C LYS A 2 6.81 -37.44 8.14
N ARG A 3 5.70 -37.48 7.42
CA ARG A 3 4.67 -36.42 7.42
C ARG A 3 4.11 -36.23 8.83
N LEU A 4 3.73 -35.00 9.17
CA LEU A 4 2.95 -34.73 10.39
C LEU A 4 1.59 -35.40 10.27
N SER A 5 1.12 -36.06 11.35
CA SER A 5 -0.24 -36.57 11.44
C SER A 5 -1.26 -35.43 11.54
N ASP A 6 -2.54 -35.74 11.32
CA ASP A 6 -3.59 -34.69 11.42
C ASP A 6 -3.70 -34.12 12.83
N VAL A 7 -3.46 -34.92 13.86
CA VAL A 7 -3.41 -34.49 15.26
C VAL A 7 -2.25 -33.55 15.50
N GLU A 8 -1.04 -33.91 15.05
CA GLU A 8 0.14 -33.00 15.15
C GLU A 8 -0.03 -31.72 14.36
N LEU A 9 -0.78 -31.73 13.27
CA LEU A 9 -1.11 -30.55 12.50
C LEU A 9 -2.07 -29.61 13.25
N VAL A 10 -3.08 -30.16 13.91
CA VAL A 10 -4.00 -29.36 14.75
C VAL A 10 -3.22 -28.72 15.88
N GLU A 11 -2.43 -29.52 16.64
CA GLU A 11 -1.61 -29.02 17.75
C GLU A 11 -0.59 -27.96 17.32
N LEU A 12 0.03 -28.13 16.13
CA LEU A 12 0.94 -27.13 15.56
C LEU A 12 0.26 -25.78 15.38
N TRP A 13 -0.97 -25.79 14.85
CA TRP A 13 -1.70 -24.57 14.58
C TRP A 13 -2.25 -23.92 15.85
N ASP A 14 -2.75 -24.70 16.79
CA ASP A 14 -3.24 -24.18 18.07
C ASP A 14 -2.13 -23.46 18.85
N ARG A 15 -0.93 -24.03 18.91
CA ARG A 15 0.23 -23.43 19.53
C ARG A 15 0.77 -22.20 18.78
N TRP A 16 0.69 -22.26 17.44
CA TRP A 16 1.10 -21.12 16.60
C TRP A 16 0.17 -19.91 16.79
N GLU A 17 -1.14 -20.13 16.84
CA GLU A 17 -2.15 -19.11 17.12
C GLU A 17 -2.06 -18.60 18.56
N ALA A 18 -1.63 -19.41 19.51
CA ALA A 18 -1.29 -19.00 20.87
C ALA A 18 0.01 -18.17 20.98
N GLY A 19 0.72 -17.93 19.85
CA GLY A 19 1.93 -17.10 19.81
C GLY A 19 3.23 -17.81 20.19
N GLU A 20 3.23 -19.15 20.26
CA GLU A 20 4.45 -19.91 20.59
C GLU A 20 5.49 -19.83 19.46
N SER A 21 6.77 -19.88 19.84
CA SER A 21 7.87 -19.87 18.88
C SER A 21 7.95 -21.22 18.12
N GLN A 22 8.46 -21.17 16.87
CA GLN A 22 8.67 -22.39 16.06
C GLN A 22 9.52 -23.47 16.79
N ARG A 23 10.48 -23.02 17.62
CA ARG A 23 11.34 -23.94 18.41
C ARG A 23 10.56 -24.58 19.55
N SER A 24 9.67 -23.83 20.20
CA SER A 24 8.78 -24.36 21.26
C SER A 24 7.85 -25.42 20.69
N ILE A 25 7.18 -25.09 19.59
CA ILE A 25 6.26 -26.02 18.88
C ILE A 25 6.99 -27.28 18.42
N ALA A 26 8.18 -27.14 17.85
CA ALA A 26 8.99 -28.27 17.39
C ALA A 26 9.38 -29.21 18.53
N ARG A 27 9.71 -28.65 19.71
CA ARG A 27 10.02 -29.40 20.91
C ARG A 27 8.80 -30.15 21.44
N ALA A 28 7.64 -29.49 21.50
CA ALA A 28 6.39 -30.07 21.95
C ALA A 28 5.93 -31.24 21.07
N LEU A 29 6.07 -31.08 19.75
CA LEU A 29 5.70 -32.11 18.77
C LEU A 29 6.76 -33.22 18.59
N GLY A 30 7.93 -33.13 19.25
CA GLY A 30 9.04 -34.06 19.04
C GLY A 30 9.56 -34.06 17.59
N ARG A 31 9.46 -32.93 16.88
CA ARG A 31 9.83 -32.79 15.46
C ARG A 31 10.95 -31.76 15.25
N PRO A 32 11.76 -31.91 14.18
CA PRO A 32 12.75 -30.88 13.86
C PRO A 32 12.12 -29.51 13.59
N PRO A 33 12.73 -28.40 14.04
CA PRO A 33 12.23 -27.04 13.78
C PRO A 33 12.03 -26.73 12.28
N ALA A 34 12.85 -27.33 11.41
CA ALA A 34 12.72 -27.22 9.98
C ALA A 34 11.37 -27.77 9.45
N THR A 35 10.85 -28.85 10.06
CA THR A 35 9.56 -29.44 9.69
C THR A 35 8.40 -28.50 10.00
N VAL A 36 8.40 -27.89 11.19
CA VAL A 36 7.42 -26.88 11.61
C VAL A 36 7.48 -25.66 10.68
N ARG A 37 8.70 -25.15 10.43
CA ARG A 37 8.90 -24.01 9.53
C ARG A 37 8.41 -24.27 8.11
N THR A 38 8.72 -25.45 7.54
CA THR A 38 8.29 -25.83 6.20
C THR A 38 6.75 -25.89 6.12
N ARG A 39 6.11 -26.39 7.18
CA ARG A 39 4.64 -26.48 7.21
C ARG A 39 3.98 -25.12 7.32
N LEU A 40 4.49 -24.23 8.19
CA LEU A 40 4.01 -22.86 8.32
C LEU A 40 4.19 -22.08 7.02
N LEU A 41 5.35 -22.21 6.36
CA LEU A 41 5.62 -21.60 5.06
C LEU A 41 4.69 -22.09 3.95
N ALA A 42 4.40 -23.40 3.91
CA ALA A 42 3.50 -23.99 2.90
C ALA A 42 2.05 -23.49 3.01
N SER A 43 1.69 -22.91 4.15
CA SER A 43 0.35 -22.36 4.43
C SER A 43 0.38 -20.84 4.63
N ASP A 44 1.44 -20.18 4.17
CA ASP A 44 1.64 -18.71 4.27
C ASP A 44 1.44 -18.19 5.71
N TRP A 45 1.94 -18.98 6.70
CA TRP A 45 1.88 -18.68 8.14
C TRP A 45 0.47 -18.57 8.72
N ARG A 46 -0.55 -19.00 7.97
CA ARG A 46 -1.96 -19.02 8.39
C ARG A 46 -2.43 -20.47 8.49
N ARG A 47 -3.24 -20.73 9.53
CA ARG A 47 -3.90 -22.02 9.67
C ARG A 47 -4.69 -22.31 8.40
N PRO A 48 -4.45 -23.43 7.70
CA PRO A 48 -5.32 -23.83 6.60
C PRO A 48 -6.73 -24.02 7.15
N VAL A 49 -7.70 -23.32 6.61
CA VAL A 49 -9.10 -23.58 6.93
C VAL A 49 -9.37 -25.05 6.53
N PRO A 50 -9.83 -25.89 7.46
CA PRO A 50 -10.15 -27.28 7.12
C PRO A 50 -11.05 -27.31 5.90
N ALA A 51 -10.81 -28.23 4.98
CA ALA A 51 -11.58 -28.35 3.73
C ALA A 51 -13.10 -28.63 3.97
N GLY A 52 -13.56 -28.50 5.18
CA GLY A 52 -14.93 -28.71 5.64
C GLY A 52 -15.63 -27.50 6.27
N GLU A 53 -14.91 -26.45 6.71
CA GLU A 53 -15.55 -25.24 7.21
C GLU A 53 -15.86 -24.29 6.07
N TRP A 54 -17.03 -24.44 5.52
CA TRP A 54 -17.59 -23.56 4.49
C TRP A 54 -18.09 -22.27 5.14
N CYS A 55 -17.96 -21.17 4.42
CA CYS A 55 -18.65 -19.94 4.77
C CYS A 55 -20.10 -20.26 5.21
N ALA A 56 -20.51 -19.73 6.36
CA ALA A 56 -21.85 -19.95 6.95
C ALA A 56 -23.02 -19.71 5.98
N LEU A 57 -22.77 -18.98 4.89
CA LEU A 57 -23.74 -18.72 3.82
C LEU A 57 -23.95 -19.90 2.85
N ARG A 58 -23.06 -20.93 2.85
CA ARG A 58 -23.19 -22.10 1.97
C ARG A 58 -23.85 -23.26 2.70
N LEU A 59 -24.63 -24.05 1.94
CA LEU A 59 -25.25 -25.25 2.48
C LEU A 59 -24.18 -26.30 2.82
N SER A 60 -24.22 -26.83 4.04
CA SER A 60 -23.40 -27.96 4.51
C SER A 60 -23.88 -29.29 3.91
N MET A 61 -23.12 -30.35 4.11
CA MET A 61 -23.57 -31.72 3.74
C MET A 61 -24.82 -32.12 4.50
N GLY A 62 -24.85 -31.85 5.83
CA GLY A 62 -26.01 -32.16 6.66
C GLY A 62 -27.29 -31.46 6.21
N GLU A 63 -27.20 -30.17 5.86
CA GLU A 63 -28.36 -29.42 5.32
C GLU A 63 -28.84 -30.02 3.97
N ARG A 64 -27.91 -30.46 3.11
CA ARG A 64 -28.26 -31.14 1.86
C ARG A 64 -28.93 -32.50 2.10
N GLU A 65 -28.51 -33.25 3.14
CA GLU A 65 -29.19 -34.47 3.53
C GLU A 65 -30.61 -34.22 4.02
N GLU A 66 -30.82 -33.15 4.81
CA GLU A 66 -32.15 -32.77 5.26
C GLU A 66 -33.05 -32.32 4.07
N ILE A 67 -32.48 -31.64 3.08
CA ILE A 67 -33.19 -31.31 1.83
C ILE A 67 -33.59 -32.62 1.11
N SER A 68 -32.66 -33.58 0.97
CA SER A 68 -32.94 -34.88 0.31
C SER A 68 -34.02 -35.66 1.03
N ARG A 69 -33.98 -35.69 2.38
CA ARG A 69 -35.00 -36.37 3.21
C ARG A 69 -36.38 -35.70 3.11
N GLY A 70 -36.40 -34.35 3.12
CA GLY A 70 -37.63 -33.58 2.98
C GLY A 70 -38.30 -33.81 1.62
N ILE A 71 -37.51 -33.82 0.54
CA ILE A 71 -38.01 -34.15 -0.80
C ILE A 71 -38.58 -35.58 -0.84
N ALA A 72 -37.88 -36.56 -0.27
CA ALA A 72 -38.37 -37.96 -0.20
C ALA A 72 -39.67 -38.11 0.59
N ARG A 73 -39.98 -37.17 1.51
CA ARG A 73 -41.25 -37.11 2.25
C ARG A 73 -42.31 -36.24 1.58
N CYS A 74 -42.07 -35.77 0.34
CA CYS A 74 -42.96 -34.89 -0.39
C CYS A 74 -43.22 -33.55 0.32
N GLU A 75 -42.29 -33.08 1.17
CA GLU A 75 -42.38 -31.77 1.82
C GLU A 75 -42.15 -30.65 0.81
N SER A 76 -42.83 -29.49 1.00
CA SER A 76 -42.58 -28.31 0.17
C SER A 76 -41.19 -27.73 0.42
N LEU A 77 -40.54 -27.20 -0.60
CA LEU A 77 -39.22 -26.53 -0.48
C LEU A 77 -39.25 -25.39 0.52
N ARG A 78 -40.40 -24.73 0.73
CA ARG A 78 -40.57 -23.67 1.76
C ARG A 78 -40.52 -24.25 3.16
N SER A 79 -41.18 -25.42 3.39
CA SER A 79 -41.16 -26.11 4.68
C SER A 79 -39.75 -26.55 5.03
N ILE A 80 -39.04 -27.16 4.06
CA ILE A 80 -37.64 -27.58 4.21
C ILE A 80 -36.75 -26.38 4.54
N ALA A 81 -36.89 -25.28 3.83
CA ALA A 81 -36.13 -24.05 4.06
C ALA A 81 -36.35 -23.48 5.46
N SER A 82 -37.61 -23.40 5.91
CA SER A 82 -37.99 -22.96 7.26
C SER A 82 -37.30 -23.80 8.33
N ARG A 83 -37.36 -25.11 8.20
CA ARG A 83 -36.72 -26.06 9.14
C ARG A 83 -35.20 -25.90 9.22
N LEU A 84 -34.56 -25.58 8.10
CA LEU A 84 -33.11 -25.33 8.01
C LEU A 84 -32.68 -23.91 8.41
N GLY A 85 -33.61 -23.01 8.68
CA GLY A 85 -33.32 -21.59 8.93
C GLY A 85 -32.70 -20.90 7.70
N ARG A 86 -33.03 -21.37 6.49
CA ARG A 86 -32.51 -20.83 5.23
C ARG A 86 -33.60 -20.17 4.39
N SER A 87 -33.18 -19.23 3.53
CA SER A 87 -34.13 -18.65 2.56
C SER A 87 -34.72 -19.71 1.63
N PRO A 88 -36.04 -19.69 1.35
CA PRO A 88 -36.66 -20.56 0.35
C PRO A 88 -35.98 -20.53 -1.00
N SER A 89 -35.52 -19.36 -1.44
CA SER A 89 -34.77 -19.19 -2.69
C SER A 89 -33.41 -19.91 -2.70
N THR A 90 -32.77 -20.09 -1.54
CA THR A 90 -31.52 -20.86 -1.42
C THR A 90 -31.78 -22.34 -1.66
N VAL A 91 -32.81 -22.90 -1.02
CA VAL A 91 -33.18 -24.30 -1.18
C VAL A 91 -33.69 -24.58 -2.58
N SER A 92 -34.56 -23.73 -3.13
CA SER A 92 -35.06 -23.85 -4.50
C SER A 92 -33.95 -23.85 -5.54
N ARG A 93 -33.01 -22.91 -5.44
CA ARG A 93 -31.83 -22.86 -6.34
C ARG A 93 -30.91 -24.07 -6.18
N GLU A 94 -30.70 -24.53 -4.96
CA GLU A 94 -29.89 -25.74 -4.73
C GLU A 94 -30.51 -26.95 -5.41
N VAL A 95 -31.82 -27.17 -5.26
CA VAL A 95 -32.56 -28.31 -5.87
C VAL A 95 -32.57 -28.14 -7.40
N ALA A 96 -32.90 -26.99 -7.92
CA ALA A 96 -32.92 -26.73 -9.37
C ALA A 96 -31.55 -26.95 -10.02
N ASN A 97 -30.47 -26.49 -9.39
CA ASN A 97 -29.10 -26.65 -9.89
C ASN A 97 -28.56 -28.07 -9.82
N ASN A 98 -29.29 -29.00 -9.21
CA ASN A 98 -28.87 -30.39 -9.01
C ASN A 98 -29.93 -31.42 -9.49
N GLY A 99 -30.68 -31.05 -10.55
CA GLY A 99 -31.58 -31.97 -11.27
C GLY A 99 -33.04 -31.97 -10.83
N GLY A 100 -33.46 -30.99 -10.04
CA GLY A 100 -34.85 -30.91 -9.55
C GLY A 100 -35.14 -31.89 -8.43
N CYS A 101 -36.41 -31.95 -7.99
CA CYS A 101 -36.80 -32.81 -6.88
C CYS A 101 -36.59 -34.33 -7.17
N ASP A 102 -36.82 -34.75 -8.40
CA ASP A 102 -36.76 -36.16 -8.76
C ASP A 102 -35.33 -36.73 -8.75
N GLN A 103 -34.37 -35.90 -9.15
CA GLN A 103 -32.98 -36.36 -9.29
C GLN A 103 -32.06 -35.88 -8.14
N TYR A 104 -32.57 -35.04 -7.24
CA TYR A 104 -31.75 -34.48 -6.16
C TYR A 104 -31.20 -35.60 -5.24
N ARG A 105 -29.87 -35.57 -5.08
CA ARG A 105 -29.12 -36.44 -4.13
C ARG A 105 -28.09 -35.59 -3.39
N ALA A 106 -28.16 -35.57 -2.07
CA ALA A 106 -27.29 -34.76 -1.20
C ALA A 106 -25.81 -34.90 -1.51
N ALA A 107 -25.33 -36.16 -1.64
CA ALA A 107 -23.92 -36.44 -1.91
C ALA A 107 -23.47 -35.89 -3.30
N VAL A 108 -24.33 -36.05 -4.32
CA VAL A 108 -24.04 -35.55 -5.67
C VAL A 108 -24.04 -34.05 -5.69
N ALA A 109 -25.03 -33.40 -5.09
CA ALA A 109 -25.14 -31.97 -4.96
C ALA A 109 -23.96 -31.35 -4.20
N HIS A 110 -23.52 -31.99 -3.12
CA HIS A 110 -22.36 -31.60 -2.35
C HIS A 110 -21.07 -31.64 -3.19
N ARG A 111 -20.84 -32.76 -3.90
CA ARG A 111 -19.70 -32.94 -4.80
C ARG A 111 -19.72 -31.90 -5.93
N ALA A 112 -20.86 -31.66 -6.57
CA ALA A 112 -21.04 -30.70 -7.63
C ALA A 112 -20.81 -29.26 -7.12
N SER A 113 -21.27 -28.93 -5.91
CA SER A 113 -21.01 -27.65 -5.26
C SER A 113 -19.50 -27.42 -5.02
N ARG A 114 -18.77 -28.48 -4.57
CA ARG A 114 -17.32 -28.42 -4.42
C ARG A 114 -16.59 -28.22 -5.74
N MET A 115 -17.02 -28.89 -6.81
CA MET A 115 -16.43 -28.75 -8.13
C MET A 115 -16.70 -27.34 -8.70
N ARG A 116 -17.94 -26.82 -8.55
CA ARG A 116 -18.26 -25.44 -8.95
C ARG A 116 -17.44 -24.39 -8.18
N ALA A 117 -17.21 -24.64 -6.88
CA ALA A 117 -16.39 -23.75 -6.05
C ALA A 117 -14.89 -23.75 -6.45
N LYS A 118 -14.38 -24.87 -6.97
CA LYS A 118 -13.00 -25.00 -7.48
C LYS A 118 -12.81 -24.50 -8.90
N ARG A 119 -13.89 -24.17 -9.62
CA ARG A 119 -13.78 -23.68 -11.00
C ARG A 119 -12.96 -22.41 -11.03
N PRO A 120 -11.83 -22.39 -11.74
CA PRO A 120 -11.04 -21.17 -11.90
C PRO A 120 -11.91 -20.10 -12.53
N LYS A 121 -12.04 -18.96 -11.86
CA LYS A 121 -12.59 -17.77 -12.50
C LYS A 121 -11.44 -17.09 -13.24
N ALA A 122 -11.64 -16.73 -14.49
CA ALA A 122 -10.70 -15.88 -15.20
C ALA A 122 -10.47 -14.60 -14.36
N MET A 123 -9.23 -14.23 -14.18
CA MET A 123 -8.91 -12.98 -13.47
C MET A 123 -9.40 -11.80 -14.32
N LYS A 124 -9.91 -10.75 -13.68
CA LYS A 124 -10.47 -9.59 -14.38
C LYS A 124 -9.50 -9.00 -15.40
N LEU A 125 -8.20 -8.93 -15.06
CA LEU A 125 -7.14 -8.45 -15.96
C LEU A 125 -6.82 -9.41 -17.12
N GLU A 126 -7.21 -10.68 -17.02
CA GLU A 126 -7.13 -11.64 -18.15
C GLU A 126 -8.34 -11.51 -19.06
N ALA A 127 -9.50 -11.27 -18.47
CA ALA A 127 -10.76 -11.17 -19.20
C ALA A 127 -10.92 -9.84 -19.96
N CYS A 128 -10.30 -8.74 -19.46
CA CYS A 128 -10.38 -7.41 -20.07
C CYS A 128 -9.00 -6.91 -20.53
N PRO A 129 -8.61 -7.11 -21.81
CA PRO A 129 -7.32 -6.66 -22.34
C PRO A 129 -7.10 -5.14 -22.27
N ARG A 130 -8.16 -4.35 -22.45
CA ARG A 130 -8.12 -2.89 -22.36
C ARG A 130 -7.74 -2.44 -20.95
N LEU A 131 -8.38 -2.98 -19.92
CA LEU A 131 -8.04 -2.71 -18.53
C LEU A 131 -6.61 -3.12 -18.21
N ARG A 132 -6.19 -4.30 -18.68
CA ARG A 132 -4.83 -4.79 -18.47
C ARG A 132 -3.78 -3.84 -19.05
N GLN A 133 -3.97 -3.37 -20.29
CA GLN A 133 -3.06 -2.44 -20.95
C GLN A 133 -2.90 -1.15 -20.15
N VAL A 134 -4.01 -0.56 -19.72
CA VAL A 134 -4.01 0.67 -18.91
C VAL A 134 -3.30 0.45 -17.57
N VAL A 135 -3.56 -0.67 -16.89
CA VAL A 135 -2.88 -1.01 -15.63
C VAL A 135 -1.38 -1.21 -15.85
N GLU A 136 -0.95 -1.91 -16.91
CA GLU A 136 0.47 -2.09 -17.25
C GLU A 136 1.16 -0.75 -17.54
N GLU A 137 0.50 0.14 -18.28
CA GLU A 137 1.01 1.49 -18.56
C GLU A 137 1.23 2.29 -17.27
N LYS A 138 0.21 2.38 -16.41
CA LYS A 138 0.32 3.12 -15.14
C LYS A 138 1.34 2.50 -14.17
N LEU A 139 1.47 1.18 -14.13
CA LEU A 139 2.52 0.51 -13.37
C LEU A 139 3.92 0.85 -13.91
N SER A 140 4.09 0.94 -15.24
CA SER A 140 5.37 1.33 -15.85
C SER A 140 5.77 2.77 -15.51
N LEU A 141 4.78 3.64 -15.25
CA LEU A 141 4.96 5.00 -14.72
C LEU A 141 5.14 5.04 -13.19
N TRP A 142 5.36 3.89 -12.55
CA TRP A 142 5.62 3.74 -11.12
C TRP A 142 4.42 4.09 -10.22
N TRP A 143 3.21 4.05 -10.75
CA TRP A 143 2.02 4.19 -9.95
C TRP A 143 1.80 2.96 -9.07
N SER A 144 1.33 3.16 -7.85
CA SER A 144 0.94 2.04 -6.98
C SER A 144 -0.42 1.48 -7.40
N PRO A 145 -0.70 0.19 -7.15
CA PRO A 145 -2.01 -0.39 -7.40
C PRO A 145 -3.18 0.39 -6.80
N ALA A 146 -2.99 0.99 -5.61
CA ALA A 146 -4.02 1.82 -4.98
C ALA A 146 -4.29 3.12 -5.75
N GLN A 147 -3.23 3.75 -6.28
CA GLN A 147 -3.37 4.95 -7.13
C GLN A 147 -4.08 4.62 -8.45
N ILE A 148 -3.76 3.47 -9.04
CA ILE A 148 -4.39 3.01 -10.28
C ILE A 148 -5.88 2.73 -10.06
N SER A 149 -6.22 2.01 -8.99
CA SER A 149 -7.62 1.73 -8.64
C SER A 149 -8.43 3.02 -8.46
N LEU A 150 -7.89 3.96 -7.68
CA LEU A 150 -8.53 5.25 -7.42
C LEU A 150 -8.70 6.09 -8.70
N TRP A 151 -7.68 6.12 -9.55
CA TRP A 151 -7.73 6.84 -10.82
C TRP A 151 -8.75 6.22 -11.78
N LEU A 152 -8.83 4.89 -11.84
CA LEU A 152 -9.82 4.20 -12.67
C LEU A 152 -11.26 4.50 -12.22
N GLU A 153 -11.50 4.65 -10.92
CA GLU A 153 -12.81 5.07 -10.39
C GLU A 153 -13.20 6.48 -10.86
N THR A 154 -12.22 7.38 -10.94
CA THR A 154 -12.46 8.78 -11.37
C THR A 154 -12.61 8.88 -12.88
N GLU A 155 -11.75 8.22 -13.65
CA GLU A 155 -11.68 8.36 -15.11
C GLU A 155 -12.74 7.54 -15.83
N TYR A 156 -13.08 6.35 -15.28
CA TYR A 156 -14.02 5.39 -15.89
C TYR A 156 -15.18 5.06 -14.94
N GLY A 157 -15.69 6.03 -14.17
CA GLY A 157 -16.69 5.81 -13.11
C GLY A 157 -17.90 4.97 -13.53
N ASP A 158 -18.41 5.18 -14.74
CA ASP A 158 -19.58 4.48 -15.26
C ASP A 158 -19.24 3.14 -15.96
N ASP A 159 -17.97 2.88 -16.28
CA ASP A 159 -17.52 1.66 -16.97
C ASP A 159 -17.06 0.60 -15.97
N GLN A 160 -17.96 -0.29 -15.55
CA GLN A 160 -17.65 -1.37 -14.61
C GLN A 160 -16.56 -2.35 -15.11
N GLU A 161 -16.36 -2.47 -16.43
CA GLU A 161 -15.29 -3.32 -16.97
C GLU A 161 -13.92 -2.74 -16.68
N MET A 162 -13.82 -1.40 -16.61
CA MET A 162 -12.58 -0.69 -16.30
C MET A 162 -12.32 -0.54 -14.79
N GLN A 163 -13.24 -0.94 -13.91
CA GLN A 163 -13.05 -0.88 -12.47
C GLN A 163 -12.26 -2.12 -11.97
N VAL A 164 -11.25 -1.92 -11.15
CA VAL A 164 -10.49 -3.01 -10.54
C VAL A 164 -9.95 -2.62 -9.16
N SER A 165 -10.07 -3.51 -8.18
CA SER A 165 -9.51 -3.26 -6.86
C SER A 165 -7.98 -3.37 -6.88
N HIS A 166 -7.33 -2.58 -6.01
CA HIS A 166 -5.88 -2.63 -5.83
C HIS A 166 -5.38 -4.03 -5.45
N GLU A 167 -6.18 -4.80 -4.69
CA GLU A 167 -5.85 -6.17 -4.31
C GLU A 167 -5.81 -7.11 -5.53
N THR A 168 -6.73 -6.96 -6.48
CA THR A 168 -6.72 -7.73 -7.73
C THR A 168 -5.46 -7.43 -8.55
N ILE A 169 -5.02 -6.17 -8.59
CA ILE A 169 -3.76 -5.80 -9.26
C ILE A 169 -2.57 -6.44 -8.53
N TYR A 170 -2.52 -6.38 -7.18
CA TYR A 170 -1.46 -7.03 -6.39
C TYR A 170 -1.43 -8.54 -6.63
N GLN A 171 -2.57 -9.20 -6.61
CA GLN A 171 -2.65 -10.65 -6.87
C GLN A 171 -2.13 -11.01 -8.26
N SER A 172 -2.45 -10.21 -9.27
CA SER A 172 -1.94 -10.42 -10.64
C SER A 172 -0.43 -10.22 -10.77
N LEU A 173 0.18 -9.37 -9.92
CA LEU A 173 1.63 -9.15 -9.89
C LEU A 173 2.39 -10.26 -9.17
N PHE A 174 1.84 -10.79 -8.06
CA PHE A 174 2.57 -11.67 -7.14
C PHE A 174 2.23 -13.15 -7.28
N VAL A 175 1.08 -13.52 -7.86
CA VAL A 175 0.72 -14.91 -8.10
C VAL A 175 1.42 -15.40 -9.37
N GLN A 176 2.68 -15.78 -9.22
CA GLN A 176 3.50 -16.35 -10.30
C GLN A 176 2.86 -17.65 -10.81
N GLY A 177 2.45 -17.65 -12.06
CA GLY A 177 1.87 -18.80 -12.76
C GLY A 177 0.47 -18.60 -13.29
N ARG A 178 -0.23 -17.53 -12.89
CA ARG A 178 -1.58 -17.19 -13.36
C ARG A 178 -1.76 -15.70 -13.68
N GLY A 179 -0.68 -14.89 -13.57
CA GLY A 179 -0.77 -13.44 -13.76
C GLY A 179 -0.74 -13.02 -15.23
N ALA A 180 -1.72 -12.23 -15.65
CA ALA A 180 -1.78 -11.61 -16.97
C ALA A 180 -0.77 -10.45 -17.14
N LEU A 181 -0.27 -9.89 -16.02
CA LEU A 181 0.69 -8.79 -16.01
C LEU A 181 2.13 -9.28 -16.28
N ARG A 182 2.93 -8.46 -16.95
CA ARG A 182 4.33 -8.78 -17.24
C ARG A 182 5.11 -9.06 -15.96
N LYS A 183 5.89 -10.15 -15.93
CA LYS A 183 6.66 -10.62 -14.76
C LYS A 183 7.62 -9.59 -14.15
N GLU A 184 7.93 -8.52 -14.86
CA GLU A 184 8.89 -7.50 -14.45
C GLU A 184 8.25 -6.32 -13.70
N LEU A 185 6.93 -6.13 -13.79
CA LEU A 185 6.24 -4.96 -13.24
C LEU A 185 6.22 -4.89 -11.70
N TRP A 186 6.50 -6.00 -11.00
CA TRP A 186 6.68 -5.99 -9.55
C TRP A 186 7.84 -5.08 -9.09
N ARG A 187 8.83 -4.85 -9.98
CA ARG A 187 9.96 -3.95 -9.71
C ARG A 187 9.52 -2.49 -9.61
N SER A 188 8.40 -2.13 -10.23
CA SER A 188 7.81 -0.79 -10.19
C SER A 188 7.13 -0.47 -8.85
N LEU A 189 6.96 -1.44 -7.96
CA LEU A 189 6.41 -1.19 -6.63
C LEU A 189 7.43 -0.50 -5.72
N ARG A 190 6.96 0.41 -4.88
CA ARG A 190 7.76 1.27 -3.97
C ARG A 190 8.90 0.56 -3.24
N THR A 191 8.74 -0.69 -2.88
CA THR A 191 9.75 -1.42 -2.10
C THR A 191 10.69 -2.27 -2.93
N GLY A 192 10.34 -2.64 -4.18
CA GLY A 192 11.13 -3.52 -5.05
C GLY A 192 11.63 -4.81 -4.37
N ARG A 193 11.06 -5.18 -3.23
CA ARG A 193 11.54 -6.25 -2.36
C ARG A 193 10.47 -7.30 -2.09
N ALA A 194 10.86 -8.53 -2.20
CA ALA A 194 10.05 -9.68 -1.78
C ALA A 194 9.97 -9.88 -0.25
N ARG A 195 10.62 -9.05 0.60
CA ARG A 195 10.64 -9.23 2.07
C ARG A 195 10.91 -7.94 2.87
N ARG A 196 10.24 -7.80 4.03
CA ARG A 196 10.38 -6.70 5.01
C ARG A 196 11.58 -6.93 5.96
N ARG A 197 12.40 -5.87 6.22
CA ARG A 197 13.46 -5.89 7.24
C ARG A 197 13.20 -4.85 8.34
N PRO A 198 13.61 -5.10 9.61
CA PRO A 198 13.53 -4.12 10.70
C PRO A 198 14.53 -2.97 10.51
N GLN A 199 14.16 -1.77 10.98
CA GLN A 199 15.03 -0.58 10.94
C GLN A 199 15.99 -0.57 12.14
N GLY A 200 17.30 -0.36 11.88
CA GLY A 200 18.31 -0.10 12.87
C GLY A 200 18.54 1.41 13.10
N ARG A 201 18.89 1.80 14.32
CA ARG A 201 19.14 3.19 14.74
C ARG A 201 20.58 3.63 14.44
N PRO A 202 20.81 4.85 13.94
CA PRO A 202 22.09 5.55 14.08
C PRO A 202 21.97 6.68 15.10
N GLY A 203 22.93 6.78 16.00
CA GLY A 203 23.13 7.95 16.84
C GLY A 203 24.14 8.91 16.20
N SER A 204 23.90 10.22 16.30
CA SER A 204 24.87 11.23 15.93
C SER A 204 24.66 12.48 16.78
N THR A 205 25.71 12.91 17.47
CA THR A 205 25.84 14.23 18.11
C THR A 205 26.30 15.26 17.07
N LYS A 206 25.46 16.25 16.76
CA LYS A 206 25.78 17.36 15.86
C LYS A 206 25.65 18.68 16.62
N GLY A 207 26.55 19.64 16.35
CA GLY A 207 26.53 20.98 16.95
C GLY A 207 25.25 21.76 16.62
N GLN A 208 24.85 22.63 17.55
CA GLN A 208 23.61 23.41 17.50
C GLN A 208 23.70 24.57 16.49
N ILE A 209 22.60 24.78 15.74
CA ILE A 209 22.35 26.01 14.95
C ILE A 209 21.95 27.11 15.95
N ARG A 210 22.40 28.35 15.72
CA ARG A 210 22.02 29.51 16.56
C ARG A 210 20.69 30.12 16.09
N ASP A 211 19.95 30.72 17.03
CA ASP A 211 18.75 31.52 16.78
C ASP A 211 17.63 30.76 16.02
N MET A 212 17.47 29.46 16.30
CA MET A 212 16.40 28.63 15.73
C MET A 212 15.05 29.00 16.31
N VAL A 213 14.07 29.25 15.44
CA VAL A 213 12.66 29.31 15.83
C VAL A 213 12.10 27.88 15.80
N MET A 214 11.62 27.42 16.94
CA MET A 214 11.18 26.04 17.08
C MET A 214 9.78 25.81 16.51
N ILE A 215 9.48 24.58 16.13
CA ILE A 215 8.16 24.19 15.60
C ILE A 215 7.01 24.49 16.58
N SER A 216 7.27 24.55 17.88
CA SER A 216 6.31 24.95 18.91
C SER A 216 5.83 26.40 18.78
N GLU A 217 6.61 27.26 18.15
CA GLU A 217 6.29 28.67 17.89
C GLU A 217 5.55 28.87 16.55
N ARG A 218 5.38 27.80 15.80
CA ARG A 218 4.72 27.82 14.50
C ARG A 218 3.21 28.09 14.68
N PRO A 219 2.57 28.95 13.84
CA PRO A 219 1.13 29.21 13.90
C PRO A 219 0.28 27.91 13.88
N ALA A 220 -0.78 27.88 14.68
CA ALA A 220 -1.64 26.70 14.80
C ALA A 220 -2.30 26.30 13.48
N GLU A 221 -2.59 27.26 12.58
CA GLU A 221 -3.15 27.03 11.24
C GLU A 221 -2.32 26.08 10.38
N VAL A 222 -1.02 25.97 10.65
CA VAL A 222 -0.11 25.06 9.93
C VAL A 222 -0.34 23.61 10.31
N ALA A 223 -0.96 23.35 11.48
CA ALA A 223 -1.11 21.99 12.01
C ALA A 223 -2.17 21.19 11.26
N ASP A 224 -3.29 21.78 10.90
CA ASP A 224 -4.43 21.12 10.24
C ASP A 224 -4.25 20.92 8.73
N ARG A 225 -3.21 21.55 8.13
CA ARG A 225 -2.90 21.49 6.70
C ARG A 225 -4.01 22.05 5.80
N ALA A 226 -4.90 22.88 6.32
CA ALA A 226 -5.99 23.48 5.57
C ALA A 226 -5.51 24.66 4.72
N VAL A 227 -4.49 25.37 5.20
CA VAL A 227 -3.98 26.58 4.55
C VAL A 227 -2.78 26.24 3.65
N PRO A 228 -2.79 26.58 2.36
CA PRO A 228 -1.65 26.40 1.47
C PRO A 228 -0.51 27.36 1.79
N GLY A 229 0.70 27.00 1.34
CA GLY A 229 1.90 27.83 1.49
C GLY A 229 2.83 27.42 2.64
N HIS A 230 2.52 26.33 3.34
CA HIS A 230 3.39 25.79 4.38
C HIS A 230 4.16 24.55 3.89
N TRP A 231 5.47 24.66 3.87
CA TRP A 231 6.37 23.68 3.27
C TRP A 231 7.15 22.88 4.31
N GLU A 232 7.43 21.63 3.98
CA GLU A 232 8.37 20.76 4.69
C GLU A 232 9.58 20.51 3.79
N GLY A 233 10.79 20.76 4.30
CA GLY A 233 12.03 20.58 3.55
C GLY A 233 12.98 19.56 4.18
N ASP A 234 13.84 18.94 3.36
CA ASP A 234 14.87 17.98 3.77
C ASP A 234 15.91 17.77 2.67
N LEU A 235 17.06 17.17 3.00
CA LEU A 235 18.04 16.70 2.04
C LEU A 235 18.04 15.18 1.91
N ILE A 236 17.97 14.69 0.69
CA ILE A 236 18.21 13.29 0.36
C ILE A 236 19.70 13.09 0.08
N MET A 237 20.40 12.40 0.98
CA MET A 237 21.84 12.14 0.84
C MET A 237 22.13 11.02 -0.15
N GLY A 238 23.07 11.25 -1.06
CA GLY A 238 23.69 10.29 -1.97
C GLY A 238 25.06 9.79 -1.53
N LYS A 239 25.86 9.25 -2.46
CA LYS A 239 27.29 8.96 -2.25
C LYS A 239 28.10 10.25 -2.29
N ARG A 240 29.34 10.18 -1.77
CA ARG A 240 30.34 11.29 -1.83
C ARG A 240 29.82 12.64 -1.36
N LYS A 241 28.91 12.61 -0.36
CA LYS A 241 28.28 13.83 0.19
C LYS A 241 27.45 14.63 -0.82
N THR A 242 26.99 14.01 -1.91
CA THR A 242 26.04 14.65 -2.82
C THR A 242 24.63 14.62 -2.23
N SER A 243 23.80 15.61 -2.53
CA SER A 243 22.43 15.68 -2.02
C SER A 243 21.45 16.28 -3.05
N ILE A 244 20.18 16.01 -2.80
CA ILE A 244 19.03 16.64 -3.48
C ILE A 244 18.16 17.24 -2.39
N GLY A 245 17.81 18.51 -2.54
CA GLY A 245 16.83 19.17 -1.69
C GLY A 245 15.41 18.80 -2.10
N THR A 246 14.57 18.57 -1.10
CA THR A 246 13.16 18.25 -1.27
C THR A 246 12.29 19.25 -0.54
N LEU A 247 11.32 19.80 -1.21
CA LEU A 247 10.29 20.68 -0.65
C LEU A 247 8.93 20.05 -0.92
N VAL A 248 8.12 19.90 0.12
CA VAL A 248 6.77 19.35 0.02
C VAL A 248 5.79 20.33 0.63
N GLU A 249 4.87 20.84 -0.18
CA GLU A 249 3.79 21.68 0.29
C GLU A 249 2.78 20.82 1.08
N ARG A 250 2.37 21.31 2.27
CA ARG A 250 1.64 20.47 3.26
C ARG A 250 0.18 20.26 2.90
N HIS A 251 -0.48 21.21 2.27
CA HIS A 251 -1.87 21.13 1.86
C HIS A 251 -2.04 20.29 0.60
N SER A 252 -1.36 20.65 -0.47
CA SER A 252 -1.46 20.03 -1.80
C SER A 252 -0.60 18.76 -1.96
N ARG A 253 0.40 18.54 -1.09
CA ARG A 253 1.44 17.51 -1.26
C ARG A 253 2.32 17.73 -2.48
N TYR A 254 2.31 18.91 -3.04
CA TYR A 254 3.14 19.26 -4.18
C TYR A 254 4.62 19.19 -3.82
N VAL A 255 5.41 18.65 -4.74
CA VAL A 255 6.84 18.39 -4.53
C VAL A 255 7.65 19.28 -5.47
N MET A 256 8.63 19.98 -4.92
CA MET A 256 9.70 20.61 -5.68
C MET A 256 11.03 19.99 -5.27
N LEU A 257 11.93 19.86 -6.23
CA LEU A 257 13.26 19.31 -6.02
C LEU A 257 14.30 20.32 -6.49
N PHE A 258 15.42 20.38 -5.79
CA PHE A 258 16.54 21.23 -6.20
C PHE A 258 17.87 20.53 -5.91
N GLN A 259 18.91 20.90 -6.63
CA GLN A 259 20.25 20.38 -6.44
C GLN A 259 21.17 21.51 -5.95
N PRO A 260 21.63 21.47 -4.69
CA PRO A 260 22.69 22.38 -4.25
C PRO A 260 24.03 21.94 -4.85
N GLU A 261 24.95 22.87 -5.06
CA GLU A 261 26.30 22.57 -5.54
C GLU A 261 27.04 21.61 -4.59
N ASP A 262 26.88 21.84 -3.29
CA ASP A 262 27.37 20.98 -2.22
C ASP A 262 26.44 21.04 -1.00
N ASN A 263 26.86 20.43 0.13
CA ASN A 263 26.08 20.42 1.37
C ASN A 263 26.43 21.59 2.32
N ALA A 264 27.15 22.61 1.85
CA ALA A 264 27.41 23.80 2.64
C ALA A 264 26.12 24.61 2.82
N ALA A 265 25.97 25.26 3.95
CA ALA A 265 24.77 26.05 4.24
C ALA A 265 24.52 27.17 3.20
N GLU A 266 25.57 27.72 2.63
CA GLU A 266 25.48 28.76 1.59
C GLU A 266 24.94 28.19 0.28
N ALA A 267 25.48 27.08 -0.22
CA ALA A 267 25.01 26.43 -1.44
C ALA A 267 23.55 25.99 -1.34
N VAL A 268 23.17 25.41 -0.18
CA VAL A 268 21.77 25.03 0.09
C VAL A 268 20.87 26.26 0.14
N ARG A 269 21.28 27.34 0.80
CA ARG A 269 20.52 28.59 0.85
C ARG A 269 20.29 29.16 -0.54
N VAL A 270 21.35 29.28 -1.38
CA VAL A 270 21.24 29.82 -2.74
C VAL A 270 20.25 29.01 -3.58
N ALA A 271 20.45 27.69 -3.66
CA ALA A 271 19.58 26.80 -4.45
C ALA A 271 18.13 26.81 -3.94
N LEU A 272 17.92 26.86 -2.62
CA LEU A 272 16.60 26.96 -2.00
C LEU A 272 15.94 28.31 -2.34
N THR A 273 16.66 29.41 -2.26
CA THR A 273 16.14 30.74 -2.61
C THR A 273 15.72 30.86 -4.08
N GLU A 274 16.49 30.25 -4.98
CA GLU A 274 16.12 30.17 -6.40
C GLU A 274 14.86 29.33 -6.63
N THR A 275 14.73 28.24 -5.85
CA THR A 275 13.58 27.37 -5.95
C THR A 275 12.31 28.04 -5.44
N VAL A 276 12.39 28.82 -4.38
CA VAL A 276 11.26 29.59 -3.84
C VAL A 276 10.73 30.59 -4.89
N LYS A 277 11.59 31.22 -5.66
CA LYS A 277 11.21 32.18 -6.71
C LYS A 277 10.43 31.58 -7.89
N ARG A 278 10.32 30.23 -7.98
CA ARG A 278 9.58 29.54 -9.05
C ARG A 278 8.06 29.62 -8.86
N LEU A 279 7.58 29.93 -7.66
CA LEU A 279 6.16 30.03 -7.34
C LEU A 279 5.82 31.41 -6.79
N PRO A 280 4.56 31.86 -6.89
CA PRO A 280 4.11 33.15 -6.33
C PRO A 280 4.32 33.23 -4.81
N ASP A 281 4.62 34.43 -4.31
CA ASP A 281 4.97 34.71 -2.91
C ASP A 281 3.89 34.23 -1.93
N HIS A 282 2.62 34.36 -2.29
CA HIS A 282 1.51 33.94 -1.41
C HIS A 282 1.47 32.46 -1.11
N LEU A 283 2.19 31.62 -1.89
CA LEU A 283 2.39 30.20 -1.65
C LEU A 283 3.60 29.89 -0.77
N TRP A 284 4.26 30.90 -0.23
CA TRP A 284 5.44 30.77 0.63
C TRP A 284 5.23 31.45 1.98
N ARG A 285 4.53 30.78 2.90
CA ARG A 285 4.25 31.32 4.25
C ARG A 285 5.27 30.86 5.28
N SER A 286 5.65 29.58 5.23
CA SER A 286 6.66 29.04 6.13
C SER A 286 7.35 27.81 5.57
N LEU A 287 8.55 27.56 6.05
CA LEU A 287 9.32 26.36 5.76
C LEU A 287 9.65 25.64 7.08
N THR A 288 9.37 24.33 7.17
CA THR A 288 9.76 23.49 8.30
C THR A 288 10.93 22.60 7.90
N TRP A 289 12.02 22.66 8.67
CA TRP A 289 13.24 21.88 8.42
C TRP A 289 13.67 21.09 9.66
N ASP A 290 14.61 20.15 9.50
CA ASP A 290 15.27 19.56 10.68
C ASP A 290 16.40 20.45 11.19
N GLN A 291 17.05 20.01 12.28
CA GLN A 291 18.18 20.75 12.86
C GLN A 291 19.51 20.41 12.14
N GLY A 292 19.46 20.19 10.83
CA GLY A 292 20.65 19.95 10.01
C GLY A 292 21.49 21.21 9.80
N LYS A 293 22.81 21.09 9.85
CA LYS A 293 23.77 22.21 9.68
C LYS A 293 23.66 22.90 8.32
N GLU A 294 23.10 22.26 7.33
CA GLU A 294 22.81 22.81 6.01
C GLU A 294 21.86 24.02 6.05
N MET A 295 21.07 24.14 7.13
CA MET A 295 20.18 25.30 7.34
C MET A 295 20.78 26.33 8.32
N ALA A 296 22.09 26.32 8.55
CA ALA A 296 22.74 27.32 9.45
C ALA A 296 22.58 28.76 8.96
N GLN A 297 22.32 29.03 7.67
CA GLN A 297 22.04 30.35 7.11
C GLN A 297 20.51 30.64 6.98
N HIS A 298 19.66 30.01 7.78
CA HIS A 298 18.21 30.20 7.76
C HIS A 298 17.77 31.65 7.96
N ALA A 299 18.46 32.42 8.82
CA ALA A 299 18.16 33.84 9.05
C ALA A 299 18.34 34.64 7.78
N THR A 300 19.46 34.46 7.04
CA THR A 300 19.71 35.12 5.75
C THR A 300 18.66 34.68 4.71
N PHE A 301 18.33 33.38 4.65
CA PHE A 301 17.27 32.89 3.78
C PHE A 301 15.93 33.58 4.06
N THR A 302 15.55 33.74 5.35
CA THR A 302 14.32 34.46 5.73
C THR A 302 14.35 35.91 5.28
N VAL A 303 15.50 36.58 5.41
CA VAL A 303 15.67 37.99 4.90
C VAL A 303 15.54 38.02 3.38
N ASP A 304 16.15 37.09 2.65
CA ASP A 304 16.17 37.06 1.19
C ASP A 304 14.81 36.71 0.56
N THR A 305 13.96 35.97 1.27
CA THR A 305 12.72 35.39 0.72
C THR A 305 11.44 35.81 1.44
N GLY A 306 11.54 36.39 2.63
CA GLY A 306 10.39 36.64 3.52
C GLY A 306 9.80 35.35 4.17
N VAL A 307 10.33 34.15 3.87
CA VAL A 307 9.80 32.87 4.35
C VAL A 307 10.38 32.53 5.72
N GLN A 308 9.53 32.42 6.73
CA GLN A 308 9.95 32.05 8.08
C GLN A 308 10.30 30.55 8.13
N VAL A 309 11.48 30.24 8.69
CA VAL A 309 11.93 28.85 8.91
C VAL A 309 11.65 28.42 10.35
N TYR A 310 11.03 27.23 10.49
CA TYR A 310 10.77 26.56 11.77
C TYR A 310 11.54 25.24 11.85
N PHE A 311 12.16 24.97 12.99
CA PHE A 311 12.94 23.77 13.21
C PHE A 311 12.17 22.73 14.01
N CYS A 312 12.20 21.48 13.51
CA CYS A 312 11.61 20.34 14.23
C CYS A 312 12.34 20.04 15.54
N ASP A 313 11.61 19.46 16.49
CA ASP A 313 12.25 18.95 17.70
C ASP A 313 13.23 17.80 17.36
N PRO A 314 14.29 17.66 18.15
CA PRO A 314 15.24 16.56 17.97
C PRO A 314 14.54 15.19 18.02
N LYS A 315 14.87 14.32 17.06
CA LYS A 315 14.32 12.96 16.96
C LYS A 315 12.80 12.87 16.75
N SER A 316 12.18 13.90 16.20
CA SER A 316 10.73 13.99 15.94
C SER A 316 10.38 13.94 14.43
N PRO A 317 10.67 12.82 13.72
CA PRO A 317 10.44 12.72 12.27
C PRO A 317 8.96 12.87 11.89
N TRP A 318 8.03 12.54 12.78
CA TRP A 318 6.58 12.69 12.54
C TRP A 318 6.14 14.15 12.31
N GLN A 319 6.92 15.12 12.74
CA GLN A 319 6.66 16.54 12.52
C GLN A 319 6.83 16.96 11.05
N ARG A 320 7.53 16.13 10.25
CA ARG A 320 7.71 16.29 8.79
C ARG A 320 7.22 15.06 8.01
N GLY A 321 6.08 14.50 8.41
CA GLY A 321 5.56 13.26 7.84
C GLY A 321 5.27 13.31 6.34
N SER A 322 4.98 14.50 5.77
CA SER A 322 4.78 14.66 4.32
C SER A 322 6.09 14.47 3.57
N ASN A 323 7.15 15.09 4.07
CA ASN A 323 8.47 15.02 3.45
C ASN A 323 9.08 13.61 3.61
N GLU A 324 9.00 12.98 4.79
CA GLU A 324 9.49 11.62 5.00
C GLU A 324 8.84 10.62 4.03
N ASN A 325 7.52 10.72 3.84
CA ASN A 325 6.81 9.89 2.87
C ASN A 325 7.29 10.15 1.43
N THR A 326 7.45 11.40 1.05
CA THR A 326 7.93 11.82 -0.28
C THR A 326 9.36 11.35 -0.52
N ASN A 327 10.26 11.51 0.46
CA ASN A 327 11.63 11.00 0.38
C ASN A 327 11.66 9.47 0.17
N GLY A 328 10.72 8.76 0.81
CA GLY A 328 10.54 7.33 0.56
C GLY A 328 10.11 6.99 -0.88
N LEU A 329 9.31 7.83 -1.54
CA LEU A 329 8.93 7.67 -2.95
C LEU A 329 10.10 8.05 -3.88
N LEU A 330 10.81 9.13 -3.58
CA LEU A 330 11.96 9.58 -4.36
C LEU A 330 13.09 8.55 -4.40
N ARG A 331 13.17 7.63 -3.42
CA ARG A 331 14.12 6.50 -3.45
C ARG A 331 13.84 5.48 -4.56
N GLN A 332 12.72 5.56 -5.23
CA GLN A 332 12.47 4.79 -6.47
C GLN A 332 13.29 5.38 -7.63
N TYR A 333 13.41 6.70 -7.71
CA TYR A 333 14.16 7.43 -8.74
C TYR A 333 15.65 7.51 -8.37
N PHE A 334 15.92 7.79 -7.11
CA PHE A 334 17.27 8.01 -6.56
C PHE A 334 17.55 7.00 -5.44
N PRO A 335 17.93 5.74 -5.77
CA PRO A 335 18.21 4.70 -4.77
C PRO A 335 19.30 5.12 -3.79
N LYS A 336 19.26 4.57 -2.56
CA LYS A 336 20.33 4.81 -1.56
C LYS A 336 21.67 4.38 -2.12
N GLY A 337 22.66 5.28 -1.99
CA GLY A 337 24.01 5.02 -2.44
C GLY A 337 24.26 5.34 -3.92
N THR A 338 23.31 5.98 -4.61
CA THR A 338 23.55 6.60 -5.93
C THR A 338 24.42 7.84 -5.77
N ASP A 339 25.29 8.10 -6.72
CA ASP A 339 25.98 9.37 -6.86
C ASP A 339 25.00 10.38 -7.47
N LEU A 340 24.65 11.40 -6.71
CA LEU A 340 23.67 12.39 -7.11
C LEU A 340 24.30 13.56 -7.87
N SER A 341 25.62 13.63 -8.01
CA SER A 341 26.30 14.69 -8.77
C SER A 341 26.03 14.62 -10.28
N ILE A 342 25.65 13.45 -10.77
CA ILE A 342 25.35 13.25 -12.21
C ILE A 342 23.89 13.53 -12.55
N VAL A 343 23.04 13.76 -11.54
CA VAL A 343 21.62 14.06 -11.72
C VAL A 343 21.48 15.53 -12.09
N THR A 344 20.78 15.82 -13.15
CA THR A 344 20.53 17.21 -13.59
C THR A 344 19.26 17.78 -12.96
N GLN A 345 19.11 19.11 -12.95
CA GLN A 345 17.83 19.71 -12.51
C GLN A 345 16.66 19.23 -13.37
N HIS A 346 16.87 18.97 -14.66
CA HIS A 346 15.86 18.39 -15.54
C HIS A 346 15.37 17.00 -15.06
N ASP A 347 16.30 16.14 -14.63
CA ASP A 347 15.94 14.81 -14.06
C ASP A 347 15.13 14.96 -12.77
N LEU A 348 15.47 15.95 -11.94
CA LEU A 348 14.73 16.28 -10.72
C LEU A 348 13.32 16.78 -11.06
N ASP A 349 13.18 17.67 -12.02
CA ASP A 349 11.90 18.22 -12.45
C ASP A 349 11.00 17.12 -13.04
N GLN A 350 11.56 16.17 -13.79
CA GLN A 350 10.83 15.00 -14.28
C GLN A 350 10.35 14.09 -13.13
N ALA A 351 11.20 13.84 -12.13
CA ALA A 351 10.82 13.05 -10.97
C ALA A 351 9.72 13.75 -10.15
N ALA A 352 9.85 15.06 -9.93
CA ALA A 352 8.84 15.88 -9.28
C ALA A 352 7.52 15.87 -10.06
N TYR A 353 7.56 16.09 -11.37
CA TYR A 353 6.38 16.01 -12.24
C TYR A 353 5.67 14.65 -12.13
N SER A 354 6.42 13.56 -12.22
CA SER A 354 5.86 12.22 -12.08
C SER A 354 5.18 12.01 -10.72
N LEU A 355 5.69 12.59 -9.62
CA LEU A 355 5.06 12.51 -8.31
C LEU A 355 3.84 13.43 -8.17
N ASN A 356 3.89 14.59 -8.80
CA ASN A 356 2.85 15.62 -8.72
C ASN A 356 1.62 15.32 -9.60
N THR A 357 1.76 14.44 -10.60
CA THR A 357 0.66 14.00 -11.47
C THR A 357 0.01 12.70 -11.04
N ARG A 358 0.42 12.09 -9.89
CA ARG A 358 -0.20 10.88 -9.36
C ARG A 358 -1.35 11.21 -8.42
N PRO A 359 -2.51 10.55 -8.54
CA PRO A 359 -3.61 10.75 -7.61
C PRO A 359 -3.21 10.36 -6.18
N ARG A 360 -3.73 11.09 -5.20
CA ARG A 360 -3.46 10.84 -3.78
C ARG A 360 -4.76 10.55 -3.04
N GLN A 361 -4.79 9.45 -2.32
CA GLN A 361 -5.93 9.09 -1.47
C GLN A 361 -6.22 10.19 -0.43
N THR A 362 -5.16 10.80 0.12
CA THR A 362 -5.27 11.91 1.09
C THR A 362 -5.83 13.22 0.51
N LEU A 363 -5.91 13.32 -0.83
CA LEU A 363 -6.49 14.44 -1.57
C LEU A 363 -7.82 14.05 -2.25
N GLY A 364 -8.46 12.96 -1.80
CA GLY A 364 -9.72 12.51 -2.40
C GLY A 364 -9.60 12.05 -3.86
N GLY A 365 -8.41 11.63 -4.29
CA GLY A 365 -8.17 11.23 -5.69
C GLY A 365 -7.55 12.32 -6.58
N MET A 366 -7.52 13.56 -6.13
CA MET A 366 -6.86 14.65 -6.86
C MET A 366 -5.34 14.45 -6.91
N THR A 367 -4.71 15.03 -7.93
CA THR A 367 -3.24 15.08 -7.99
C THR A 367 -2.71 16.27 -7.18
N PRO A 368 -1.45 16.22 -6.69
CA PRO A 368 -0.81 17.37 -6.08
C PRO A 368 -0.80 18.61 -6.97
N SER A 369 -0.63 18.45 -8.28
CA SER A 369 -0.66 19.58 -9.24
C SER A 369 -2.03 20.24 -9.29
N ASP A 370 -3.12 19.46 -9.39
CA ASP A 370 -4.47 20.01 -9.40
C ASP A 370 -4.79 20.74 -8.11
N LYS A 371 -4.38 20.13 -6.96
CA LYS A 371 -4.61 20.72 -5.65
C LYS A 371 -3.81 22.00 -5.41
N LEU A 372 -2.60 22.11 -5.97
CA LEU A 372 -1.85 23.35 -5.92
C LEU A 372 -2.48 24.42 -6.84
N ALA A 373 -2.94 24.03 -8.03
CA ALA A 373 -3.60 24.93 -8.96
C ALA A 373 -4.87 25.58 -8.36
N GLU A 374 -5.64 24.84 -7.55
CA GLU A 374 -6.76 25.40 -6.77
C GLU A 374 -6.30 26.49 -5.79
N ALA A 375 -5.13 26.34 -5.18
CA ALA A 375 -4.58 27.29 -4.23
C ALA A 375 -3.95 28.54 -4.88
N MET A 376 -3.74 28.51 -6.21
CA MET A 376 -3.21 29.62 -7.00
C MET A 376 -4.32 30.56 -7.52
N GLN A 377 -5.59 30.13 -7.44
CA GLN A 377 -6.76 30.93 -7.82
C GLN A 377 -7.23 31.82 -6.66
#